data_f9ad690596329e300d0d24da3e37d2a4
#
_entry.id   f9ad690596329e300d0d24da3e37d2a4
#
_cell.length_a   1.000
_cell.length_b   1.000
_cell.length_c   1.000
_cell.angle_alpha   90.00
_cell.angle_beta   90.00
_cell.angle_gamma   90.00
#
_symmetry.space_group_name_H-M   'P 1'
#
loop_
_entity.id
_entity.type
_entity.pdbx_description
1 polymer ?
#
loop_
_entity_poly.entity_id
_entity_poly.type
_entity_poly.pdbx_seq_one_letter_code
_entity_poly.pdbx_strand_id
1 'polypeptide(L)'
;MSLRRGVLTLLVALFPLMGARPTPAAVETTFPCSESMREGVEFWKNVWTRWTLEQVVLHDTDHPSIVYEVFELPPPAGEVYTDGQREYVKGRREALQARLSAIELKATGATPLSDDEKALALKITEVAGSAGITGASQRVRSQRGLRERFRRGIEISGRYHDAFVAVFREAGLPEDLADLPHVESSFQVAARSSAGAVGVWQFTRGAARKFMLMTPGLDERLDPIAAARGAARYLKTAYDALGSWPLAITSYNHGIEGMRVARDRFGLDFPKILDEYDGRTFGFASKNFYKEFLAAREIASDPAAYFPEGLVPDSPLTHDRVRINRPTAVHGLASRYSVPLPGLAAINPAWTARALRGSAPLPAGAEIWLPQGTLERVANLGKKTKAQPKAQAVDAPRADTMRP
;
A
#
# COMPACT_ATOMS: atom_id res chain seq x y z
N MET A 1 4.30 95.59 35.88
CA MET A 1 5.23 94.73 35.21
C MET A 1 4.89 93.31 35.63
N SER A 2 4.21 92.60 34.74
CA SER A 2 3.65 91.26 35.04
C SER A 2 4.22 90.27 34.05
N LEU A 3 5.03 89.28 34.59
CA LEU A 3 5.56 88.19 33.78
C LEU A 3 4.42 87.12 33.64
N ARG A 4 3.99 86.86 32.38
CA ARG A 4 3.16 85.69 32.05
C ARG A 4 4.06 84.49 31.77
N ARG A 5 3.93 83.46 32.61
CA ARG A 5 4.53 82.15 32.40
C ARG A 5 3.66 81.40 31.38
N GLY A 6 4.22 81.10 30.21
CA GLY A 6 3.59 80.18 29.24
C GLY A 6 3.85 78.73 29.64
N VAL A 7 2.76 78.00 29.77
CA VAL A 7 2.82 76.51 30.00
C VAL A 7 2.86 75.84 28.65
N LEU A 8 3.95 75.09 28.36
CA LEU A 8 4.10 74.29 27.13
C LEU A 8 3.54 72.90 27.40
N THR A 9 2.38 72.61 26.85
CA THR A 9 1.76 71.27 26.94
C THR A 9 2.36 70.36 25.90
N LEU A 10 3.12 69.35 26.35
CA LEU A 10 3.71 68.31 25.52
C LEU A 10 2.62 67.23 25.20
N LEU A 11 2.12 67.20 23.99
CA LEU A 11 1.24 66.11 23.51
C LEU A 11 2.12 64.87 23.16
N VAL A 12 2.10 63.88 24.03
CA VAL A 12 2.67 62.56 23.73
C VAL A 12 1.67 61.75 22.91
N ALA A 13 1.92 61.56 21.62
CA ALA A 13 1.16 60.73 20.75
C ALA A 13 1.51 59.24 21.05
N LEU A 14 0.60 58.52 21.71
CA LEU A 14 0.67 57.07 21.81
C LEU A 14 0.33 56.42 20.47
N PHE A 15 1.32 55.93 19.77
CA PHE A 15 1.14 54.97 18.66
C PHE A 15 0.85 53.60 19.25
N PRO A 16 -0.27 52.92 18.89
CA PRO A 16 -0.45 51.54 19.29
C PRO A 16 0.54 50.67 18.50
N LEU A 17 1.44 49.97 19.20
CA LEU A 17 2.17 48.87 18.63
C LEU A 17 1.17 47.80 18.14
N MET A 18 0.91 47.80 16.85
CA MET A 18 0.29 46.63 16.20
C MET A 18 1.24 45.44 16.36
N GLY A 19 0.97 44.62 17.37
CA GLY A 19 1.61 43.32 17.54
C GLY A 19 1.37 42.50 16.27
N ALA A 20 2.43 42.12 15.55
CA ALA A 20 2.36 41.16 14.47
C ALA A 20 1.68 39.89 15.02
N ARG A 21 0.50 39.57 14.47
CA ARG A 21 -0.12 38.27 14.75
C ARG A 21 0.85 37.20 14.29
N PRO A 22 1.19 36.20 15.15
CA PRO A 22 1.99 35.08 14.71
C PRO A 22 1.26 34.42 13.54
N THR A 23 1.91 34.31 12.41
CA THR A 23 1.46 33.49 11.28
C THR A 23 1.20 32.08 11.85
N PRO A 24 0.02 31.48 11.64
CA PRO A 24 -0.18 30.10 12.09
C PRO A 24 0.93 29.26 11.47
N ALA A 25 1.66 28.54 12.33
CA ALA A 25 2.62 27.56 11.88
C ALA A 25 1.90 26.64 10.89
N ALA A 26 2.44 26.48 9.69
CA ALA A 26 1.89 25.56 8.71
C ALA A 26 1.72 24.20 9.43
N VAL A 27 0.51 23.67 9.46
CA VAL A 27 0.25 22.33 10.00
C VAL A 27 1.10 21.40 9.14
N GLU A 28 2.17 20.89 9.71
CA GLU A 28 3.07 19.96 9.04
C GLU A 28 2.23 18.72 8.69
N THR A 29 1.94 18.55 7.40
CA THR A 29 1.13 17.41 6.96
C THR A 29 1.95 16.14 7.14
N THR A 30 1.36 15.11 7.74
CA THR A 30 2.01 13.81 7.99
C THR A 30 2.61 13.22 6.70
N PHE A 31 1.97 13.44 5.57
CA PHE A 31 2.39 12.98 4.26
C PHE A 31 2.49 14.18 3.29
N PRO A 32 3.63 14.91 3.30
CA PRO A 32 3.78 16.09 2.46
C PRO A 32 3.86 15.71 0.98
N CYS A 33 3.23 16.52 0.13
CA CYS A 33 3.36 16.48 -1.32
C CYS A 33 3.96 17.79 -1.81
N SER A 34 5.25 17.78 -2.18
CA SER A 34 5.89 18.95 -2.79
C SER A 34 5.34 19.19 -4.19
N GLU A 35 5.49 20.42 -4.70
CA GLU A 35 5.05 20.77 -6.06
C GLU A 35 5.66 19.86 -7.12
N SER A 36 6.95 19.54 -6.98
CA SER A 36 7.67 18.65 -7.91
C SER A 36 7.14 17.20 -7.94
N MET A 37 6.39 16.78 -6.92
CA MET A 37 5.80 15.44 -6.89
C MET A 37 4.37 15.38 -7.48
N ARG A 38 3.66 16.53 -7.58
CA ARG A 38 2.26 16.59 -7.99
C ARG A 38 2.02 15.95 -9.35
N GLU A 39 2.88 16.24 -10.30
CA GLU A 39 2.81 15.66 -11.65
C GLU A 39 2.79 14.12 -11.62
N GLY A 40 3.67 13.52 -10.82
CA GLY A 40 3.72 12.07 -10.66
C GLY A 40 2.50 11.52 -9.93
N VAL A 41 1.96 12.24 -8.93
CA VAL A 41 0.72 11.84 -8.24
C VAL A 41 -0.45 11.83 -9.21
N GLU A 42 -0.63 12.89 -10.01
CA GLU A 42 -1.69 12.98 -11.03
C GLU A 42 -1.55 11.91 -12.12
N PHE A 43 -0.31 11.61 -12.54
CA PHE A 43 -0.07 10.51 -13.47
C PHE A 43 -0.57 9.16 -12.92
N TRP A 44 -0.25 8.83 -11.66
CA TRP A 44 -0.68 7.57 -11.05
C TRP A 44 -2.20 7.53 -10.81
N LYS A 45 -2.83 8.67 -10.47
CA LYS A 45 -4.29 8.77 -10.43
C LYS A 45 -4.89 8.41 -11.80
N ASN A 46 -4.33 8.93 -12.89
CA ASN A 46 -4.80 8.59 -14.25
C ASN A 46 -4.58 7.10 -14.60
N VAL A 47 -3.46 6.50 -14.19
CA VAL A 47 -3.21 5.05 -14.38
C VAL A 47 -4.30 4.21 -13.71
N TRP A 48 -4.79 4.64 -12.56
CA TRP A 48 -5.73 3.86 -11.75
C TRP A 48 -7.19 4.23 -11.92
N THR A 49 -7.49 5.37 -12.54
CA THR A 49 -8.89 5.84 -12.64
C THR A 49 -9.33 6.12 -14.06
N ARG A 50 -8.40 6.38 -14.98
CA ARG A 50 -8.70 6.79 -16.35
C ARG A 50 -8.39 5.71 -17.39
N TRP A 51 -7.15 5.20 -17.37
CA TRP A 51 -6.70 4.26 -18.41
C TRP A 51 -7.06 2.83 -18.05
N THR A 52 -7.71 2.15 -19.00
CA THR A 52 -8.19 0.78 -18.83
C THR A 52 -7.07 -0.25 -18.96
N LEU A 53 -7.35 -1.50 -18.56
CA LEU A 53 -6.41 -2.62 -18.73
C LEU A 53 -6.07 -2.90 -20.21
N GLU A 54 -6.87 -2.42 -21.14
CA GLU A 54 -6.63 -2.57 -22.57
C GLU A 54 -5.78 -1.42 -23.14
N GLN A 55 -5.52 -0.38 -22.36
CA GLN A 55 -4.75 0.80 -22.77
C GLN A 55 -3.33 0.78 -22.26
N VAL A 56 -2.42 1.27 -23.08
CA VAL A 56 -1.02 1.50 -22.72
C VAL A 56 -0.66 2.95 -23.04
N VAL A 57 0.03 3.55 -22.08
CA VAL A 57 0.50 4.93 -22.15
C VAL A 57 2.00 4.93 -22.38
N LEU A 58 2.49 5.62 -23.39
CA LEU A 58 3.90 5.98 -23.53
C LEU A 58 4.11 7.37 -22.94
N HIS A 59 4.98 7.48 -21.95
CA HIS A 59 5.22 8.70 -21.21
C HIS A 59 6.72 8.91 -20.92
N ASP A 60 7.08 10.12 -20.49
CA ASP A 60 8.41 10.43 -20.02
C ASP A 60 8.58 9.94 -18.55
N THR A 61 9.71 9.34 -18.20
CA THR A 61 9.98 8.84 -16.84
C THR A 61 10.20 9.94 -15.82
N ASP A 62 10.80 11.04 -16.22
CA ASP A 62 11.17 12.14 -15.34
C ASP A 62 10.02 13.15 -15.23
N HIS A 63 9.26 13.31 -16.30
CA HIS A 63 8.08 14.17 -16.41
C HIS A 63 6.86 13.36 -16.83
N PRO A 64 6.22 12.61 -15.92
CA PRO A 64 5.14 11.69 -16.27
C PRO A 64 3.90 12.35 -16.90
N SER A 65 3.70 13.66 -16.73
CA SER A 65 2.64 14.42 -17.41
C SER A 65 2.88 14.52 -18.92
N ILE A 66 4.12 14.35 -19.41
CA ILE A 66 4.43 14.25 -20.83
C ILE A 66 3.94 12.88 -21.32
N VAL A 67 2.67 12.80 -21.65
CA VAL A 67 2.06 11.63 -22.29
C VAL A 67 2.24 11.79 -23.80
N TYR A 68 3.12 10.99 -24.37
CA TYR A 68 3.39 10.97 -25.79
C TYR A 68 2.25 10.35 -26.58
N GLU A 69 1.77 9.20 -26.09
CA GLU A 69 0.77 8.39 -26.79
C GLU A 69 -0.03 7.53 -25.80
N VAL A 70 -1.31 7.31 -26.14
CA VAL A 70 -2.17 6.28 -25.51
C VAL A 70 -2.70 5.40 -26.63
N PHE A 71 -2.58 4.10 -26.53
CA PHE A 71 -3.04 3.15 -27.52
C PHE A 71 -3.65 1.89 -26.92
N GLU A 72 -4.53 1.26 -27.69
CA GLU A 72 -5.19 0.01 -27.32
C GLU A 72 -4.27 -1.20 -27.57
N LEU A 73 -4.35 -2.17 -26.67
CA LEU A 73 -3.71 -3.47 -26.84
C LEU A 73 -4.51 -4.34 -27.83
N PRO A 74 -3.83 -5.09 -28.68
CA PRO A 74 -4.53 -6.10 -29.48
C PRO A 74 -5.15 -7.17 -28.57
N PRO A 75 -6.31 -7.78 -28.95
CA PRO A 75 -6.92 -8.84 -28.19
C PRO A 75 -5.99 -10.07 -28.05
N PRO A 76 -6.22 -10.94 -27.04
CA PRO A 76 -7.34 -10.93 -26.10
C PRO A 76 -7.12 -9.98 -24.92
N ALA A 77 -8.23 -9.46 -24.36
CA ALA A 77 -8.19 -8.75 -23.10
C ALA A 77 -7.78 -9.70 -21.94
N GLY A 78 -7.07 -9.18 -20.94
CA GLY A 78 -6.66 -9.96 -19.78
C GLY A 78 -5.71 -9.16 -18.86
N GLU A 79 -5.52 -9.62 -17.64
CA GLU A 79 -4.64 -8.93 -16.67
C GLU A 79 -3.14 -9.06 -17.00
N VAL A 80 -2.75 -10.13 -17.69
CA VAL A 80 -1.36 -10.42 -18.03
C VAL A 80 -1.16 -10.25 -19.53
N TYR A 81 -0.09 -9.59 -19.94
CA TYR A 81 0.28 -9.49 -21.34
C TYR A 81 0.54 -10.86 -21.98
N THR A 82 -0.02 -11.07 -23.17
CA THR A 82 0.45 -12.14 -24.06
C THR A 82 1.82 -11.80 -24.64
N ASP A 83 2.52 -12.79 -25.23
CA ASP A 83 3.80 -12.53 -25.90
C ASP A 83 3.62 -11.54 -27.08
N GLY A 84 2.56 -11.70 -27.85
CA GLY A 84 2.23 -10.78 -28.95
C GLY A 84 1.98 -9.34 -28.46
N GLN A 85 1.28 -9.16 -27.33
CA GLN A 85 1.07 -7.84 -26.75
C GLN A 85 2.37 -7.23 -26.24
N ARG A 86 3.25 -8.03 -25.62
CA ARG A 86 4.59 -7.57 -25.20
C ARG A 86 5.41 -7.04 -26.38
N GLU A 87 5.42 -7.79 -27.49
CA GLU A 87 6.14 -7.37 -28.67
C GLU A 87 5.51 -6.14 -29.35
N TYR A 88 4.18 -6.07 -29.38
CA TYR A 88 3.46 -4.89 -29.88
C TYR A 88 3.80 -3.62 -29.08
N VAL A 89 3.74 -3.67 -27.75
CA VAL A 89 4.10 -2.54 -26.87
C VAL A 89 5.57 -2.15 -27.05
N LYS A 90 6.47 -3.13 -27.16
CA LYS A 90 7.89 -2.90 -27.42
C LYS A 90 8.10 -2.17 -28.74
N GLY A 91 7.48 -2.63 -29.83
CA GLY A 91 7.59 -1.99 -31.14
C GLY A 91 7.07 -0.56 -31.16
N ARG A 92 5.92 -0.28 -30.50
CA ARG A 92 5.40 1.09 -30.36
C ARG A 92 6.38 2.00 -29.60
N ARG A 93 6.95 1.52 -28.51
CA ARG A 93 7.94 2.27 -27.73
C ARG A 93 9.20 2.54 -28.54
N GLU A 94 9.76 1.56 -29.23
CA GLU A 94 10.95 1.70 -30.06
C GLU A 94 10.72 2.68 -31.22
N ALA A 95 9.55 2.65 -31.85
CA ALA A 95 9.18 3.61 -32.90
C ALA A 95 9.14 5.06 -32.35
N LEU A 96 8.56 5.26 -31.16
CA LEU A 96 8.57 6.59 -30.51
C LEU A 96 9.98 7.03 -30.14
N GLN A 97 10.80 6.14 -29.58
CA GLN A 97 12.19 6.42 -29.23
C GLN A 97 12.99 6.87 -30.47
N ALA A 98 12.82 6.20 -31.62
CA ALA A 98 13.48 6.59 -32.86
C ALA A 98 13.04 7.99 -33.35
N ARG A 99 11.75 8.31 -33.24
CA ARG A 99 11.24 9.67 -33.59
C ARG A 99 11.81 10.74 -32.66
N LEU A 100 11.87 10.49 -31.35
CA LEU A 100 12.46 11.43 -30.39
C LEU A 100 13.95 11.60 -30.61
N SER A 101 14.70 10.53 -30.88
CA SER A 101 16.13 10.62 -31.24
C SER A 101 16.36 11.46 -32.50
N ALA A 102 15.48 11.38 -33.50
CA ALA A 102 15.56 12.23 -34.69
C ALA A 102 15.32 13.71 -34.35
N ILE A 103 14.38 14.01 -33.43
CA ILE A 103 14.12 15.36 -32.95
C ILE A 103 15.34 15.89 -32.18
N GLU A 104 15.91 15.10 -31.27
CA GLU A 104 17.13 15.47 -30.51
C GLU A 104 18.28 15.85 -31.46
N LEU A 105 18.50 15.04 -32.48
CA LEU A 105 19.54 15.29 -33.48
C LEU A 105 19.30 16.58 -34.27
N LYS A 106 18.07 16.84 -34.71
CA LYS A 106 17.67 18.03 -35.43
C LYS A 106 17.73 19.29 -34.56
N ALA A 107 17.37 19.17 -33.27
CA ALA A 107 17.42 20.30 -32.32
C ALA A 107 18.86 20.86 -32.09
N THR A 108 19.87 20.03 -32.32
CA THR A 108 21.30 20.45 -32.24
C THR A 108 21.88 20.88 -33.59
N GLY A 109 21.16 20.74 -34.69
CA GLY A 109 21.60 21.02 -36.07
C GLY A 109 20.74 22.08 -36.76
N ALA A 110 21.06 22.30 -38.05
CA ALA A 110 20.36 23.29 -38.89
C ALA A 110 19.10 22.68 -39.62
N THR A 111 18.79 21.43 -39.40
CA THR A 111 17.69 20.77 -40.08
C THR A 111 16.33 21.10 -39.41
N PRO A 112 15.36 21.68 -40.13
CA PRO A 112 14.07 22.02 -39.53
C PRO A 112 13.28 20.78 -39.19
N LEU A 113 12.52 20.86 -38.07
CA LEU A 113 11.55 19.84 -37.68
C LEU A 113 10.34 19.84 -38.63
N SER A 114 9.82 18.67 -38.94
CA SER A 114 8.48 18.51 -39.60
C SER A 114 7.40 18.97 -38.61
N ASP A 115 6.15 19.12 -39.10
CA ASP A 115 5.06 19.57 -38.23
C ASP A 115 4.71 18.55 -37.15
N ASP A 116 4.77 17.24 -37.46
CA ASP A 116 4.62 16.18 -36.44
C ASP A 116 5.74 16.17 -35.41
N GLU A 117 6.97 16.44 -35.83
CA GLU A 117 8.11 16.53 -34.90
C GLU A 117 8.00 17.79 -34.01
N LYS A 118 7.54 18.92 -34.58
CA LYS A 118 7.26 20.14 -33.79
C LYS A 118 6.16 19.88 -32.74
N ALA A 119 5.08 19.21 -33.11
CA ALA A 119 4.01 18.87 -32.18
C ALA A 119 4.50 17.98 -31.03
N LEU A 120 5.38 17.03 -31.32
CA LEU A 120 5.97 16.16 -30.32
C LEU A 120 6.99 16.91 -29.44
N ALA A 121 7.83 17.76 -30.04
CA ALA A 121 8.76 18.61 -29.31
C ALA A 121 8.03 19.62 -28.39
N LEU A 122 6.90 20.16 -28.84
CA LEU A 122 6.08 21.09 -28.05
C LEU A 122 5.58 20.44 -26.75
N LYS A 123 5.09 19.21 -26.78
CA LYS A 123 4.70 18.47 -25.58
C LYS A 123 5.84 18.42 -24.54
N ILE A 124 7.07 18.29 -24.97
CA ILE A 124 8.23 18.24 -24.07
C ILE A 124 8.55 19.64 -23.56
N THR A 125 8.61 20.63 -24.47
CA THR A 125 9.05 21.96 -24.11
C THR A 125 8.07 22.75 -23.24
N GLU A 126 6.77 22.47 -23.33
CA GLU A 126 5.75 23.04 -22.45
C GLU A 126 5.91 22.61 -20.99
N VAL A 127 6.43 21.41 -20.72
CA VAL A 127 6.60 20.88 -19.38
C VAL A 127 8.04 21.00 -18.88
N ALA A 128 8.99 20.56 -19.69
CA ALA A 128 10.41 20.42 -19.30
C ALA A 128 11.32 21.50 -19.93
N GLY A 129 10.76 22.47 -20.63
CA GLY A 129 11.52 23.46 -21.37
C GLY A 129 12.32 22.85 -22.53
N SER A 130 13.09 23.69 -23.26
CA SER A 130 13.90 23.23 -24.40
C SER A 130 14.97 22.19 -24.02
N ALA A 131 15.51 22.29 -22.81
CA ALA A 131 16.49 21.33 -22.29
C ALA A 131 15.90 19.90 -22.17
N GLY A 132 14.59 19.78 -21.96
CA GLY A 132 13.89 18.52 -21.86
C GLY A 132 13.91 17.66 -23.13
N ILE A 133 14.21 18.25 -24.29
CA ILE A 133 14.37 17.51 -25.56
C ILE A 133 15.56 16.57 -25.48
N THR A 134 16.66 17.01 -24.88
CA THR A 134 17.87 16.18 -24.74
C THR A 134 17.61 14.98 -23.84
N GLY A 135 17.85 13.78 -24.35
CA GLY A 135 17.64 12.51 -23.65
C GLY A 135 16.17 12.04 -23.59
N ALA A 136 15.23 12.74 -24.24
CA ALA A 136 13.81 12.37 -24.25
C ALA A 136 13.57 10.95 -24.77
N SER A 137 14.31 10.53 -25.80
CA SER A 137 14.22 9.18 -26.36
C SER A 137 14.55 8.09 -25.33
N GLN A 138 15.46 8.33 -24.40
CA GLN A 138 15.86 7.38 -23.37
C GLN A 138 14.88 7.34 -22.18
N ARG A 139 14.10 8.41 -22.00
CA ARG A 139 13.11 8.52 -20.93
C ARG A 139 11.74 7.94 -21.28
N VAL A 140 11.56 7.42 -22.51
CA VAL A 140 10.30 6.79 -22.91
C VAL A 140 10.04 5.51 -22.14
N ARG A 141 8.92 5.47 -21.42
CA ARG A 141 8.43 4.30 -20.70
C ARG A 141 7.01 3.96 -21.14
N SER A 142 6.67 2.68 -21.09
CA SER A 142 5.29 2.21 -21.26
C SER A 142 4.67 1.88 -19.91
N GLN A 143 3.49 2.40 -19.64
CA GLN A 143 2.68 2.09 -18.47
C GLN A 143 1.31 1.58 -18.93
N ARG A 144 0.92 0.41 -18.46
CA ARG A 144 -0.43 -0.11 -18.70
C ARG A 144 -1.42 0.57 -17.76
N GLY A 145 -2.61 0.88 -18.25
CA GLY A 145 -3.72 1.31 -17.41
C GLY A 145 -4.15 0.19 -16.45
N LEU A 146 -4.66 0.57 -15.29
CA LEU A 146 -5.02 -0.37 -14.22
C LEU A 146 -6.39 -0.03 -13.60
N ARG A 147 -7.25 0.72 -14.33
CA ARG A 147 -8.52 1.24 -13.82
C ARG A 147 -9.40 0.13 -13.22
N GLU A 148 -9.64 -0.94 -13.95
CA GLU A 148 -10.53 -2.02 -13.51
C GLU A 148 -9.96 -2.76 -12.29
N ARG A 149 -8.64 -2.97 -12.28
CA ARG A 149 -7.95 -3.62 -11.18
C ARG A 149 -7.98 -2.77 -9.91
N PHE A 150 -7.73 -1.48 -10.04
CA PHE A 150 -7.74 -0.56 -8.91
C PHE A 150 -9.16 -0.39 -8.35
N ARG A 151 -10.17 -0.22 -9.24
CA ARG A 151 -11.59 -0.19 -8.88
C ARG A 151 -11.98 -1.44 -8.07
N ARG A 152 -11.61 -2.63 -8.56
CA ARG A 152 -11.85 -3.88 -7.82
C ARG A 152 -11.09 -3.90 -6.48
N GLY A 153 -9.90 -3.32 -6.42
CA GLY A 153 -9.14 -3.14 -5.18
C GLY A 153 -9.87 -2.29 -4.14
N ILE A 154 -10.50 -1.19 -4.56
CA ILE A 154 -11.35 -0.37 -3.68
C ILE A 154 -12.55 -1.18 -3.16
N GLU A 155 -13.20 -1.99 -3.99
CA GLU A 155 -14.30 -2.85 -3.55
C GLU A 155 -13.83 -3.90 -2.52
N ILE A 156 -12.70 -4.57 -2.77
CA ILE A 156 -12.13 -5.57 -1.85
C ILE A 156 -11.69 -4.91 -0.54
N SER A 157 -11.20 -3.66 -0.58
CA SER A 157 -10.77 -2.93 0.63
C SER A 157 -11.88 -2.84 1.68
N GLY A 158 -13.14 -2.74 1.27
CA GLY A 158 -14.30 -2.76 2.19
C GLY A 158 -14.30 -3.95 3.15
N ARG A 159 -13.65 -5.06 2.78
CA ARG A 159 -13.52 -6.23 3.65
C ARG A 159 -12.48 -6.08 4.75
N TYR A 160 -11.40 -5.33 4.52
CA TYR A 160 -10.21 -5.37 5.37
C TYR A 160 -9.80 -4.02 5.93
N HIS A 161 -10.16 -2.91 5.27
CA HIS A 161 -9.61 -1.59 5.53
C HIS A 161 -9.81 -1.14 6.98
N ASP A 162 -11.00 -1.27 7.55
CA ASP A 162 -11.27 -0.89 8.94
C ASP A 162 -10.38 -1.67 9.93
N ALA A 163 -10.14 -2.95 9.65
CA ALA A 163 -9.26 -3.77 10.47
C ALA A 163 -7.78 -3.36 10.31
N PHE A 164 -7.37 -2.91 9.13
CA PHE A 164 -6.02 -2.37 8.92
C PHE A 164 -5.84 -1.03 9.63
N VAL A 165 -6.81 -0.13 9.51
CA VAL A 165 -6.85 1.14 10.26
C VAL A 165 -6.70 0.89 11.76
N ALA A 166 -7.46 -0.06 12.31
CA ALA A 166 -7.35 -0.43 13.73
C ALA A 166 -5.93 -0.91 14.09
N VAL A 167 -5.28 -1.72 13.24
CA VAL A 167 -3.90 -2.20 13.46
C VAL A 167 -2.92 -1.03 13.51
N PHE A 168 -3.01 -0.04 12.60
CA PHE A 168 -2.11 1.12 12.59
C PHE A 168 -2.38 2.04 13.79
N ARG A 169 -3.63 2.28 14.11
CA ARG A 169 -4.04 3.04 15.31
C ARG A 169 -3.50 2.41 16.59
N GLU A 170 -3.65 1.10 16.78
CA GLU A 170 -3.11 0.35 17.93
C GLU A 170 -1.58 0.42 18.00
N ALA A 171 -0.91 0.51 16.86
CA ALA A 171 0.54 0.68 16.78
C ALA A 171 1.01 2.14 17.01
N GLY A 172 0.09 3.10 17.16
CA GLY A 172 0.41 4.53 17.28
C GLY A 172 0.96 5.12 15.98
N LEU A 173 0.54 4.59 14.84
CA LEU A 173 0.97 5.02 13.50
C LEU A 173 -0.18 5.71 12.77
N PRO A 174 0.11 6.55 11.74
CA PRO A 174 -0.91 7.15 10.91
C PRO A 174 -1.82 6.10 10.25
N GLU A 175 -3.11 6.31 10.37
CA GLU A 175 -4.13 5.38 9.88
C GLU A 175 -4.15 5.24 8.36
N ASP A 176 -3.80 6.30 7.66
CA ASP A 176 -3.71 6.35 6.19
C ASP A 176 -2.70 5.33 5.60
N LEU A 177 -1.77 4.82 6.42
CA LEU A 177 -0.88 3.73 6.01
C LEU A 177 -1.65 2.43 5.66
N ALA A 178 -2.91 2.33 6.08
CA ALA A 178 -3.83 1.26 5.69
C ALA A 178 -4.14 1.25 4.17
N ASP A 179 -3.86 2.34 3.46
CA ASP A 179 -4.06 2.44 2.01
C ASP A 179 -2.89 1.87 1.17
N LEU A 180 -1.75 1.56 1.80
CA LEU A 180 -0.59 1.02 1.10
C LEU A 180 -0.88 -0.25 0.26
N PRO A 181 -1.80 -1.15 0.66
CA PRO A 181 -2.20 -2.30 -0.15
C PRO A 181 -2.79 -1.97 -1.52
N HIS A 182 -3.33 -0.77 -1.73
CA HIS A 182 -3.77 -0.34 -3.06
C HIS A 182 -2.59 -0.31 -4.04
N VAL A 183 -1.43 0.17 -3.58
CA VAL A 183 -0.18 0.20 -4.37
C VAL A 183 0.40 -1.20 -4.53
N GLU A 184 0.47 -1.97 -3.45
CA GLU A 184 1.18 -3.25 -3.42
C GLU A 184 0.46 -4.36 -4.21
N SER A 185 -0.85 -4.44 -4.11
CA SER A 185 -1.59 -5.57 -4.67
C SER A 185 -2.98 -5.22 -5.20
N SER A 186 -3.43 -3.96 -5.09
CA SER A 186 -4.84 -3.60 -5.22
C SER A 186 -5.71 -4.48 -4.30
N PHE A 187 -5.31 -4.65 -3.04
CA PHE A 187 -5.94 -5.50 -2.03
C PHE A 187 -6.12 -6.98 -2.40
N GLN A 188 -5.43 -7.49 -3.42
CA GLN A 188 -5.55 -8.89 -3.86
C GLN A 188 -4.87 -9.84 -2.86
N VAL A 189 -5.66 -10.66 -2.13
CA VAL A 189 -5.16 -11.57 -1.08
C VAL A 189 -4.22 -12.64 -1.62
N ALA A 190 -4.45 -13.10 -2.84
CA ALA A 190 -3.66 -14.13 -3.50
C ALA A 190 -2.53 -13.58 -4.37
N ALA A 191 -2.28 -12.26 -4.36
CA ALA A 191 -1.27 -11.63 -5.20
C ALA A 191 0.12 -12.26 -4.98
N ARG A 192 0.84 -12.46 -6.10
CA ARG A 192 2.21 -13.00 -6.10
C ARG A 192 3.04 -12.23 -7.12
N SER A 193 4.18 -11.70 -6.70
CA SER A 193 5.13 -11.05 -7.59
C SER A 193 6.18 -12.04 -8.14
N SER A 194 6.82 -11.66 -9.24
CA SER A 194 7.98 -12.39 -9.79
C SER A 194 9.16 -12.45 -8.82
N ALA A 195 9.26 -11.47 -7.90
CA ALA A 195 10.29 -11.45 -6.85
C ALA A 195 9.92 -12.30 -5.61
N GLY A 196 8.81 -13.04 -5.65
CA GLY A 196 8.36 -13.90 -4.55
C GLY A 196 7.70 -13.18 -3.38
N ALA A 197 7.28 -11.93 -3.56
CA ALA A 197 6.39 -11.27 -2.63
C ALA A 197 4.97 -11.84 -2.75
N VAL A 198 4.23 -11.93 -1.64
CA VAL A 198 2.89 -12.51 -1.63
C VAL A 198 1.93 -11.78 -0.69
N GLY A 199 0.63 -11.92 -0.99
CA GLY A 199 -0.47 -11.42 -0.16
C GLY A 199 -0.77 -9.95 -0.38
N VAL A 200 -1.72 -9.43 0.38
CA VAL A 200 -2.19 -8.04 0.29
C VAL A 200 -1.05 -7.02 0.47
N TRP A 201 -0.11 -7.33 1.37
CA TRP A 201 1.00 -6.46 1.76
C TRP A 201 2.31 -6.76 1.04
N GLN A 202 2.34 -7.67 0.09
CA GLN A 202 3.48 -8.02 -0.77
C GLN A 202 4.83 -8.20 -0.04
N PHE A 203 4.82 -8.82 1.14
CA PHE A 203 6.07 -9.15 1.80
C PHE A 203 6.86 -10.23 1.04
N THR A 204 8.14 -9.98 0.83
CA THR A 204 9.08 -11.06 0.47
C THR A 204 9.31 -11.98 1.66
N ARG A 205 9.70 -13.23 1.42
CA ARG A 205 10.00 -14.18 2.50
C ARG A 205 11.10 -13.69 3.44
N GLY A 206 12.10 -12.98 2.91
CA GLY A 206 13.21 -12.44 3.71
C GLY A 206 12.74 -11.34 4.68
N ALA A 207 11.96 -10.40 4.20
CA ALA A 207 11.40 -9.33 5.03
C ALA A 207 10.41 -9.89 6.06
N ALA A 208 9.50 -10.78 5.64
CA ALA A 208 8.48 -11.36 6.50
C ALA A 208 9.03 -12.02 7.77
N ARG A 209 10.14 -12.75 7.66
CA ARG A 209 10.77 -13.44 8.81
C ARG A 209 11.16 -12.51 9.96
N LYS A 210 11.33 -11.22 9.70
CA LYS A 210 11.67 -10.23 10.72
C LYS A 210 10.44 -9.68 11.43
N PHE A 211 9.28 -9.73 10.77
CA PHE A 211 8.10 -8.98 11.21
C PHE A 211 6.85 -9.83 11.45
N MET A 212 6.88 -11.13 11.12
CA MET A 212 5.73 -12.02 11.26
C MET A 212 6.13 -13.49 11.44
N LEU A 213 5.18 -14.34 11.81
CA LEU A 213 5.43 -15.76 11.99
C LEU A 213 5.54 -16.48 10.63
N MET A 214 6.67 -17.12 10.43
CA MET A 214 7.00 -17.88 9.23
C MET A 214 7.54 -19.26 9.64
N THR A 215 6.70 -20.28 9.58
CA THR A 215 7.06 -21.67 9.95
C THR A 215 6.70 -22.67 8.86
N PRO A 216 7.10 -23.94 8.96
CA PRO A 216 6.65 -24.95 8.02
C PRO A 216 5.13 -25.12 7.95
N GLY A 217 4.39 -24.81 9.04
CA GLY A 217 2.93 -24.90 9.12
C GLY A 217 2.19 -23.61 8.79
N LEU A 218 2.86 -22.44 8.86
CA LEU A 218 2.22 -21.11 8.76
C LEU A 218 3.05 -20.14 7.92
N ASP A 219 2.36 -19.41 7.04
CA ASP A 219 2.90 -18.27 6.29
C ASP A 219 1.98 -17.05 6.48
N GLU A 220 2.26 -16.23 7.49
CA GLU A 220 1.41 -15.07 7.84
C GLU A 220 1.35 -13.98 6.76
N ARG A 221 2.18 -14.03 5.73
CA ARG A 221 2.07 -13.12 4.59
C ARG A 221 0.73 -13.27 3.85
N LEU A 222 0.11 -14.44 3.98
CA LEU A 222 -1.17 -14.76 3.36
C LEU A 222 -2.37 -14.46 4.26
N ASP A 223 -2.17 -14.17 5.55
CA ASP A 223 -3.22 -13.64 6.43
C ASP A 223 -3.22 -12.10 6.34
N PRO A 224 -4.28 -11.47 5.79
CA PRO A 224 -4.30 -10.03 5.58
C PRO A 224 -4.07 -9.22 6.85
N ILE A 225 -4.62 -9.66 8.01
CA ILE A 225 -4.51 -8.92 9.27
C ILE A 225 -3.16 -9.16 9.95
N ALA A 226 -2.65 -10.40 9.94
CA ALA A 226 -1.31 -10.68 10.47
C ALA A 226 -0.25 -9.95 9.65
N ALA A 227 -0.39 -9.91 8.34
CA ALA A 227 0.48 -9.16 7.44
C ALA A 227 0.38 -7.64 7.66
N ALA A 228 -0.82 -7.08 7.96
CA ALA A 228 -0.98 -5.67 8.35
C ALA A 228 -0.18 -5.35 9.62
N ARG A 229 -0.23 -6.21 10.63
CA ARG A 229 0.62 -6.05 11.84
C ARG A 229 2.11 -6.14 11.52
N GLY A 230 2.47 -6.99 10.55
CA GLY A 230 3.84 -7.05 10.01
C GLY A 230 4.26 -5.75 9.36
N ALA A 231 3.37 -5.16 8.53
CA ALA A 231 3.58 -3.87 7.88
C ALA A 231 3.71 -2.73 8.88
N ALA A 232 2.85 -2.69 9.90
CA ALA A 232 2.94 -1.70 10.97
C ALA A 232 4.29 -1.76 11.70
N ARG A 233 4.77 -2.97 12.04
CA ARG A 233 6.11 -3.15 12.64
C ARG A 233 7.24 -2.71 11.70
N TYR A 234 7.15 -3.03 10.42
CA TYR A 234 8.12 -2.60 9.42
C TYR A 234 8.16 -1.07 9.32
N LEU A 235 7.00 -0.43 9.10
CA LEU A 235 6.89 1.01 8.90
C LEU A 235 7.29 1.80 10.15
N LYS A 236 6.97 1.28 11.34
CA LYS A 236 7.50 1.85 12.59
C LYS A 236 9.03 1.81 12.63
N THR A 237 9.62 0.65 12.34
CA THR A 237 11.08 0.48 12.30
C THR A 237 11.70 1.41 11.25
N ALA A 238 11.07 1.54 10.10
CA ALA A 238 11.54 2.42 9.03
C ALA A 238 11.47 3.90 9.43
N TYR A 239 10.36 4.33 10.03
CA TYR A 239 10.20 5.69 10.50
C TYR A 239 11.18 6.03 11.62
N ASP A 240 11.33 5.16 12.61
CA ASP A 240 12.30 5.32 13.71
C ASP A 240 13.75 5.45 13.17
N ALA A 241 14.07 4.72 12.09
CA ALA A 241 15.39 4.78 11.47
C ALA A 241 15.61 5.97 10.53
N LEU A 242 14.56 6.46 9.86
CA LEU A 242 14.69 7.42 8.76
C LEU A 242 14.17 8.82 9.10
N GLY A 243 13.29 8.94 10.11
CA GLY A 243 12.77 10.20 10.63
C GLY A 243 11.77 10.93 9.72
N SER A 244 11.30 10.29 8.64
CA SER A 244 10.41 10.91 7.65
C SER A 244 9.49 9.87 7.01
N TRP A 245 8.20 10.18 6.86
CA TRP A 245 7.23 9.28 6.21
C TRP A 245 7.52 9.07 4.72
N PRO A 246 7.86 10.10 3.91
CA PRO A 246 8.30 9.88 2.54
C PRO A 246 9.42 8.84 2.42
N LEU A 247 10.42 8.92 3.28
CA LEU A 247 11.54 7.96 3.30
C LEU A 247 11.09 6.58 3.80
N ALA A 248 10.29 6.54 4.87
CA ALA A 248 9.81 5.29 5.46
C ALA A 248 8.92 4.51 4.49
N ILE A 249 7.99 5.19 3.81
CA ILE A 249 7.12 4.57 2.80
C ILE A 249 7.96 4.12 1.59
N THR A 250 8.84 4.96 1.07
CA THR A 250 9.72 4.57 -0.06
C THR A 250 10.60 3.37 0.29
N SER A 251 11.00 3.25 1.57
CA SER A 251 11.79 2.10 2.03
C SER A 251 11.05 0.77 1.92
N TYR A 252 9.73 0.76 1.87
CA TYR A 252 8.94 -0.47 1.72
C TYR A 252 9.24 -1.16 0.38
N ASN A 253 9.50 -0.37 -0.66
CA ASN A 253 9.95 -0.83 -1.96
C ASN A 253 11.48 -0.97 -2.05
N HIS A 254 12.24 0.07 -1.61
CA HIS A 254 13.70 0.15 -1.79
C HIS A 254 14.52 -0.52 -0.67
N GLY A 255 13.90 -0.71 0.50
CA GLY A 255 14.58 -1.19 1.71
C GLY A 255 15.13 -0.05 2.57
N ILE A 256 15.11 -0.28 3.90
CA ILE A 256 15.52 0.72 4.90
C ILE A 256 16.99 1.14 4.71
N GLU A 257 17.89 0.20 4.44
CA GLU A 257 19.31 0.51 4.26
C GLU A 257 19.58 1.41 3.04
N GLY A 258 18.90 1.15 1.91
CA GLY A 258 19.01 2.00 0.73
C GLY A 258 18.54 3.44 1.01
N MET A 259 17.41 3.57 1.71
CA MET A 259 16.89 4.90 2.10
C MET A 259 17.74 5.57 3.17
N ARG A 260 18.46 4.82 4.03
CA ARG A 260 19.41 5.38 4.99
C ARG A 260 20.59 6.01 4.25
N VAL A 261 21.14 5.33 3.25
CA VAL A 261 22.22 5.91 2.40
C VAL A 261 21.75 7.18 1.71
N ALA A 262 20.53 7.20 1.18
CA ALA A 262 19.94 8.39 0.57
C ALA A 262 19.83 9.54 1.58
N ARG A 263 19.29 9.28 2.77
CA ARG A 263 19.14 10.26 3.86
C ARG A 263 20.50 10.80 4.31
N ASP A 264 21.49 9.95 4.47
CA ASP A 264 22.82 10.35 4.96
C ASP A 264 23.55 11.25 3.92
N ARG A 265 23.22 11.12 2.62
CA ARG A 265 23.76 11.99 1.55
C ARG A 265 22.99 13.30 1.36
N PHE A 266 21.66 13.27 1.50
CA PHE A 266 20.78 14.37 1.10
C PHE A 266 19.90 14.92 2.24
N GLY A 267 20.03 14.40 3.46
CA GLY A 267 19.17 14.77 4.58
C GLY A 267 17.72 14.28 4.40
N LEU A 268 16.77 15.08 4.86
CA LEU A 268 15.33 14.79 4.74
C LEU A 268 14.69 15.46 3.50
N ASP A 269 15.50 16.06 2.62
CA ASP A 269 15.02 16.66 1.38
C ASP A 269 14.63 15.58 0.38
N PHE A 270 13.37 15.11 0.51
CA PHE A 270 12.88 14.00 -0.29
C PHE A 270 12.80 14.31 -1.79
N PRO A 271 12.37 15.51 -2.24
CA PRO A 271 12.48 15.90 -3.66
C PRO A 271 13.90 15.74 -4.20
N LYS A 272 14.89 16.25 -3.47
CA LYS A 272 16.29 16.13 -3.87
C LYS A 272 16.76 14.68 -3.95
N ILE A 273 16.30 13.82 -3.04
CA ILE A 273 16.58 12.37 -3.09
C ILE A 273 15.98 11.74 -4.36
N LEU A 274 14.76 12.10 -4.74
CA LEU A 274 14.13 11.59 -5.95
C LEU A 274 14.93 11.98 -7.22
N ASP A 275 15.51 13.18 -7.24
CA ASP A 275 16.23 13.70 -8.39
C ASP A 275 17.68 13.18 -8.46
N GLU A 276 18.42 13.28 -7.34
CA GLU A 276 19.87 13.12 -7.33
C GLU A 276 20.37 11.76 -6.78
N TYR A 277 19.53 10.99 -6.06
CA TYR A 277 20.00 9.73 -5.52
C TYR A 277 20.08 8.64 -6.61
N ASP A 278 21.29 8.16 -6.85
CA ASP A 278 21.69 7.20 -7.88
C ASP A 278 21.93 5.77 -7.35
N GLY A 279 21.31 5.41 -6.23
CA GLY A 279 21.44 4.07 -5.65
C GLY A 279 21.12 2.97 -6.68
N ARG A 280 21.98 1.97 -6.79
CA ARG A 280 21.94 0.92 -7.84
C ARG A 280 20.55 0.32 -8.11
N THR A 281 19.69 0.22 -7.11
CA THR A 281 18.33 -0.31 -7.20
C THR A 281 17.26 0.76 -7.03
N PHE A 282 17.66 2.04 -6.90
CA PHE A 282 16.75 3.17 -6.77
C PHE A 282 16.28 3.64 -8.15
N GLY A 283 15.46 2.82 -8.80
CA GLY A 283 14.92 3.09 -10.13
C GLY A 283 13.50 3.62 -10.11
N PHE A 284 12.82 3.54 -11.25
CA PHE A 284 11.47 4.07 -11.48
C PHE A 284 10.47 3.65 -10.39
N ALA A 285 10.40 2.37 -10.00
CA ALA A 285 9.48 1.91 -8.98
C ALA A 285 9.70 2.60 -7.63
N SER A 286 10.96 2.68 -7.16
CA SER A 286 11.29 3.33 -5.89
C SER A 286 11.04 4.83 -5.92
N LYS A 287 11.36 5.50 -7.04
CA LYS A 287 11.13 6.94 -7.25
C LYS A 287 9.64 7.32 -7.29
N ASN A 288 8.78 6.37 -7.65
CA ASN A 288 7.34 6.60 -7.73
C ASN A 288 6.56 6.10 -6.51
N PHE A 289 7.10 5.19 -5.71
CA PHE A 289 6.36 4.48 -4.67
C PHE A 289 5.63 5.40 -3.68
N TYR A 290 6.25 6.48 -3.26
CA TYR A 290 5.59 7.46 -2.39
C TYR A 290 4.52 8.28 -3.14
N LYS A 291 4.75 8.62 -4.41
CA LYS A 291 3.75 9.30 -5.26
C LYS A 291 2.55 8.40 -5.51
N GLU A 292 2.77 7.10 -5.72
CA GLU A 292 1.74 6.06 -5.80
C GLU A 292 0.92 6.00 -4.51
N PHE A 293 1.58 5.98 -3.35
CA PHE A 293 0.88 5.99 -2.07
C PHE A 293 -0.02 7.24 -1.91
N LEU A 294 0.49 8.43 -2.25
CA LEU A 294 -0.30 9.66 -2.19
C LEU A 294 -1.52 9.62 -3.11
N ALA A 295 -1.34 9.13 -4.34
CA ALA A 295 -2.41 8.98 -5.31
C ALA A 295 -3.47 7.95 -4.84
N ALA A 296 -3.04 6.80 -4.33
CA ALA A 296 -3.92 5.77 -3.82
C ALA A 296 -4.76 6.25 -2.64
N ARG A 297 -4.12 6.92 -1.68
CA ARG A 297 -4.75 7.52 -0.51
C ARG A 297 -5.80 8.57 -0.92
N GLU A 298 -5.48 9.43 -1.87
CA GLU A 298 -6.43 10.44 -2.36
C GLU A 298 -7.67 9.80 -3.01
N ILE A 299 -7.47 8.80 -3.87
CA ILE A 299 -8.58 8.07 -4.50
C ILE A 299 -9.39 7.31 -3.45
N ALA A 300 -8.75 6.65 -2.49
CA ALA A 300 -9.42 5.88 -1.45
C ALA A 300 -10.23 6.76 -0.48
N SER A 301 -9.83 8.03 -0.29
CA SER A 301 -10.55 8.98 0.57
C SER A 301 -11.88 9.45 -0.01
N ASP A 302 -12.02 9.51 -1.34
CA ASP A 302 -13.26 9.86 -2.04
C ASP A 302 -13.39 9.05 -3.35
N PRO A 303 -13.62 7.73 -3.26
CA PRO A 303 -13.64 6.88 -4.44
C PRO A 303 -14.82 7.18 -5.38
N ALA A 304 -15.90 7.79 -4.89
CA ALA A 304 -17.05 8.15 -5.72
C ALA A 304 -16.72 9.25 -6.75
N ALA A 305 -15.79 10.16 -6.42
CA ALA A 305 -15.32 11.17 -7.36
C ALA A 305 -14.56 10.57 -8.55
N TYR A 306 -13.95 9.40 -8.38
CA TYR A 306 -13.12 8.75 -9.39
C TYR A 306 -13.83 7.60 -10.13
N PHE A 307 -14.88 7.04 -9.53
CA PHE A 307 -15.67 5.94 -10.09
C PHE A 307 -17.17 6.27 -10.06
N PRO A 308 -17.61 7.25 -10.88
CA PRO A 308 -18.99 7.75 -10.86
C PRO A 308 -20.04 6.71 -11.29
N GLU A 309 -19.62 5.62 -11.94
CA GLU A 309 -20.46 4.48 -12.27
C GLU A 309 -20.86 3.65 -11.03
N GLY A 310 -20.31 3.96 -9.87
CA GLY A 310 -20.58 3.31 -8.60
C GLY A 310 -19.62 2.16 -8.27
N LEU A 311 -19.57 1.83 -6.99
CA LEU A 311 -18.74 0.76 -6.40
C LEU A 311 -19.63 -0.16 -5.56
N VAL A 312 -19.27 -1.43 -5.50
CA VAL A 312 -19.92 -2.44 -4.66
C VAL A 312 -18.88 -2.99 -3.66
N PRO A 313 -18.70 -2.33 -2.51
CA PRO A 313 -17.71 -2.79 -1.53
C PRO A 313 -18.02 -4.18 -1.03
N ASP A 314 -16.98 -5.00 -0.89
CA ASP A 314 -17.09 -6.31 -0.24
C ASP A 314 -17.45 -6.12 1.25
N SER A 315 -18.33 -7.00 1.77
CA SER A 315 -18.75 -6.95 3.17
C SER A 315 -17.56 -7.12 4.12
N PRO A 316 -17.53 -6.39 5.25
CA PRO A 316 -16.51 -6.55 6.27
C PRO A 316 -16.38 -7.97 6.79
N LEU A 317 -15.19 -8.34 7.26
CA LEU A 317 -14.94 -9.63 7.88
C LEU A 317 -15.67 -9.73 9.22
N THR A 318 -16.49 -10.78 9.36
CA THR A 318 -17.26 -11.06 10.59
C THR A 318 -16.78 -12.33 11.31
N HIS A 319 -15.64 -12.88 10.92
CA HIS A 319 -15.08 -14.10 11.49
C HIS A 319 -14.62 -13.89 12.94
N ASP A 320 -14.86 -14.89 13.78
CA ASP A 320 -14.24 -14.95 15.09
C ASP A 320 -12.72 -15.15 14.93
N ARG A 321 -11.93 -14.62 15.86
CA ARG A 321 -10.47 -14.80 15.88
C ARG A 321 -10.01 -15.32 17.23
N VAL A 322 -9.08 -16.26 17.20
CA VAL A 322 -8.50 -16.81 18.43
C VAL A 322 -6.99 -17.00 18.28
N ARG A 323 -6.25 -16.60 19.29
CA ARG A 323 -4.81 -16.84 19.38
C ARG A 323 -4.55 -18.17 20.03
N ILE A 324 -3.70 -19.00 19.43
CA ILE A 324 -3.30 -20.29 20.00
C ILE A 324 -2.05 -20.13 20.87
N ASN A 325 -2.05 -20.74 22.06
CA ASN A 325 -1.01 -20.55 23.08
C ASN A 325 0.09 -21.61 23.05
N ARG A 326 -0.08 -22.67 22.25
CA ARG A 326 0.85 -23.78 22.09
C ARG A 326 0.81 -24.31 20.67
N PRO A 327 1.88 -24.95 20.18
CA PRO A 327 1.85 -25.58 18.87
C PRO A 327 0.67 -26.52 18.74
N THR A 328 -0.14 -26.37 17.68
CA THR A 328 -1.41 -27.06 17.53
C THR A 328 -1.60 -27.56 16.10
N ALA A 329 -1.97 -28.83 15.94
CA ALA A 329 -2.35 -29.39 14.65
C ALA A 329 -3.72 -28.86 14.20
N VAL A 330 -3.86 -28.51 12.93
CA VAL A 330 -5.11 -27.95 12.37
C VAL A 330 -6.30 -28.93 12.51
N HIS A 331 -6.07 -30.24 12.46
CA HIS A 331 -7.10 -31.26 12.70
C HIS A 331 -7.66 -31.17 14.12
N GLY A 332 -6.78 -30.91 15.11
CA GLY A 332 -7.21 -30.70 16.50
C GLY A 332 -8.06 -29.44 16.67
N LEU A 333 -7.80 -28.38 15.88
CA LEU A 333 -8.63 -27.18 15.86
C LEU A 333 -10.02 -27.47 15.24
N ALA A 334 -10.06 -28.21 14.13
CA ALA A 334 -11.30 -28.63 13.49
C ALA A 334 -12.21 -29.38 14.48
N SER A 335 -11.63 -30.35 15.21
CA SER A 335 -12.36 -31.11 16.25
C SER A 335 -12.77 -30.21 17.42
N ARG A 336 -11.87 -29.37 17.94
CA ARG A 336 -12.12 -28.50 19.09
C ARG A 336 -13.27 -27.51 18.85
N TYR A 337 -13.34 -26.95 17.66
CA TYR A 337 -14.35 -25.96 17.32
C TYR A 337 -15.55 -26.53 16.58
N SER A 338 -15.56 -27.84 16.34
CA SER A 338 -16.62 -28.53 15.57
C SER A 338 -16.90 -27.88 14.23
N VAL A 339 -15.80 -27.55 13.50
CA VAL A 339 -15.85 -26.98 12.16
C VAL A 339 -15.08 -27.90 11.22
N PRO A 340 -15.62 -28.31 10.07
CA PRO A 340 -14.92 -29.16 9.11
C PRO A 340 -13.60 -28.51 8.64
N LEU A 341 -12.52 -29.30 8.55
CA LEU A 341 -11.20 -28.82 8.16
C LEU A 341 -11.18 -28.07 6.83
N PRO A 342 -11.89 -28.49 5.76
CA PRO A 342 -11.94 -27.72 4.51
C PRO A 342 -12.51 -26.31 4.71
N GLY A 343 -13.56 -26.16 5.54
CA GLY A 343 -14.16 -24.86 5.86
C GLY A 343 -13.20 -23.95 6.64
N LEU A 344 -12.45 -24.52 7.61
CA LEU A 344 -11.40 -23.76 8.31
C LEU A 344 -10.27 -23.36 7.37
N ALA A 345 -9.81 -24.27 6.50
CA ALA A 345 -8.74 -24.00 5.56
C ALA A 345 -9.09 -22.85 4.59
N ALA A 346 -10.34 -22.82 4.13
CA ALA A 346 -10.82 -21.79 3.21
C ALA A 346 -10.73 -20.36 3.78
N ILE A 347 -10.92 -20.22 5.10
CA ILE A 347 -10.85 -18.92 5.78
C ILE A 347 -9.49 -18.64 6.45
N ASN A 348 -8.55 -19.60 6.38
CA ASN A 348 -7.21 -19.48 6.95
C ASN A 348 -6.13 -19.66 5.86
N PRO A 349 -5.98 -18.71 4.91
CA PRO A 349 -5.09 -18.85 3.76
C PRO A 349 -3.61 -18.92 4.14
N ALA A 350 -3.25 -18.52 5.37
CA ALA A 350 -1.89 -18.63 5.90
C ALA A 350 -1.46 -20.07 6.24
N TRP A 351 -2.40 -21.02 6.31
CA TRP A 351 -2.08 -22.42 6.59
C TRP A 351 -1.40 -23.07 5.38
N THR A 352 -0.24 -23.62 5.61
CA THR A 352 0.51 -24.27 4.54
C THR A 352 -0.06 -25.66 4.21
N ALA A 353 0.27 -26.19 3.05
CA ALA A 353 -0.04 -27.56 2.70
C ALA A 353 0.52 -28.59 3.71
N ARG A 354 1.64 -28.26 4.40
CA ARG A 354 2.19 -29.11 5.46
C ARG A 354 1.28 -29.14 6.70
N ALA A 355 0.71 -28.00 7.10
CA ALA A 355 -0.26 -27.94 8.19
C ALA A 355 -1.50 -28.74 7.85
N LEU A 356 -2.06 -28.57 6.65
CA LEU A 356 -3.27 -29.24 6.19
C LEU A 356 -3.10 -30.78 6.12
N ARG A 357 -1.91 -31.25 5.77
CA ARG A 357 -1.59 -32.70 5.80
C ARG A 357 -1.21 -33.23 7.19
N GLY A 358 -1.20 -32.39 8.24
CA GLY A 358 -0.82 -32.77 9.59
C GLY A 358 0.67 -32.96 9.82
N SER A 359 1.54 -32.64 8.83
CA SER A 359 2.98 -32.82 8.93
C SER A 359 3.74 -31.63 9.56
N ALA A 360 3.06 -30.55 9.88
CA ALA A 360 3.59 -29.41 10.63
C ALA A 360 2.48 -28.74 11.46
N PRO A 361 2.69 -28.49 12.76
CA PRO A 361 1.72 -27.74 13.56
C PRO A 361 1.77 -26.24 13.23
N LEU A 362 0.69 -25.53 13.56
CA LEU A 362 0.71 -24.09 13.68
C LEU A 362 1.51 -23.71 14.94
N PRO A 363 2.31 -22.66 14.91
CA PRO A 363 3.11 -22.25 16.08
C PRO A 363 2.26 -21.61 17.16
N ALA A 364 2.74 -21.59 18.40
CA ALA A 364 2.19 -20.74 19.45
C ALA A 364 2.24 -19.28 19.00
N GLY A 365 1.23 -18.49 19.38
CA GLY A 365 1.08 -17.09 18.97
C GLY A 365 0.35 -16.89 17.66
N ALA A 366 0.16 -17.91 16.83
CA ALA A 366 -0.63 -17.81 15.61
C ALA A 366 -2.08 -17.46 15.93
N GLU A 367 -2.66 -16.58 15.14
CA GLU A 367 -4.10 -16.32 15.14
C GLU A 367 -4.78 -17.17 14.08
N ILE A 368 -5.95 -17.68 14.43
CA ILE A 368 -6.78 -18.45 13.53
C ILE A 368 -8.15 -17.81 13.39
N TRP A 369 -8.71 -17.96 12.22
CA TRP A 369 -10.04 -17.47 11.91
C TRP A 369 -11.02 -18.61 12.03
N LEU A 370 -12.17 -18.32 12.64
CA LEU A 370 -13.27 -19.25 12.83
C LEU A 370 -14.53 -18.65 12.21
N PRO A 371 -15.47 -19.45 11.74
CA PRO A 371 -16.78 -18.93 11.35
C PRO A 371 -17.40 -18.11 12.48
N GLN A 372 -18.09 -17.03 12.13
CA GLN A 372 -18.77 -16.15 13.07
C GLN A 372 -19.64 -16.92 14.07
N GLY A 373 -19.59 -16.53 15.35
CA GLY A 373 -20.37 -17.13 16.44
C GLY A 373 -19.83 -18.47 16.94
N THR A 374 -18.69 -18.96 16.40
CA THR A 374 -18.08 -20.21 16.85
C THR A 374 -17.61 -20.14 18.30
N LEU A 375 -17.00 -19.03 18.71
CA LEU A 375 -16.53 -18.87 20.09
C LEU A 375 -17.68 -18.83 21.10
N GLU A 376 -18.77 -18.15 20.78
CA GLU A 376 -19.98 -18.12 21.59
C GLU A 376 -20.61 -19.52 21.73
N ARG A 377 -20.75 -20.24 20.63
CA ARG A 377 -21.26 -21.61 20.61
C ARG A 377 -20.45 -22.54 21.54
N VAL A 378 -19.10 -22.48 21.42
CA VAL A 378 -18.21 -23.31 22.25
C VAL A 378 -18.28 -22.92 23.73
N ALA A 379 -18.36 -21.62 24.05
CA ALA A 379 -18.53 -21.16 25.43
C ALA A 379 -19.83 -21.64 26.06
N ASN A 380 -20.96 -21.64 25.31
CA ASN A 380 -22.25 -22.09 25.77
C ASN A 380 -22.31 -23.62 25.96
N LEU A 381 -21.64 -24.42 25.12
CA LEU A 381 -21.50 -25.87 25.32
C LEU A 381 -20.71 -26.17 26.63
N GLY A 382 -19.61 -25.45 26.87
CA GLY A 382 -18.83 -25.61 28.08
C GLY A 382 -19.59 -25.27 29.38
N LYS A 383 -20.51 -24.31 29.33
CA LYS A 383 -21.42 -24.00 30.46
C LYS A 383 -22.45 -25.15 30.72
N LYS A 384 -23.05 -25.71 29.66
CA LYS A 384 -24.00 -26.83 29.77
C LYS A 384 -23.33 -28.06 30.36
N THR A 385 -22.10 -28.40 29.96
CA THR A 385 -21.36 -29.56 30.45
C THR A 385 -20.97 -29.41 31.92
N LYS A 386 -20.75 -28.21 32.44
CA LYS A 386 -20.45 -27.93 33.86
C LYS A 386 -21.73 -27.93 34.70
N ALA A 387 -22.90 -27.71 34.13
CA ALA A 387 -24.19 -27.66 34.79
C ALA A 387 -24.91 -29.04 34.95
N GLN A 388 -24.40 -30.08 34.29
CA GLN A 388 -24.90 -31.45 34.53
C GLN A 388 -24.27 -31.98 35.81
N PRO A 389 -25.09 -32.32 36.87
CA PRO A 389 -24.57 -32.96 38.06
C PRO A 389 -24.03 -34.33 37.68
N LYS A 390 -22.86 -34.70 38.25
CA LYS A 390 -22.35 -36.06 38.16
C LYS A 390 -23.50 -36.99 38.59
N ALA A 391 -23.94 -37.89 37.69
CA ALA A 391 -24.89 -38.93 38.03
C ALA A 391 -24.35 -39.65 39.28
N GLN A 392 -25.16 -39.62 40.36
CA GLN A 392 -24.92 -40.43 41.56
C GLN A 392 -24.81 -41.88 41.15
N ALA A 393 -23.67 -42.50 41.50
CA ALA A 393 -23.53 -43.95 41.38
C ALA A 393 -24.66 -44.57 42.22
N VAL A 394 -25.58 -45.27 41.56
CA VAL A 394 -26.59 -46.05 42.24
C VAL A 394 -25.87 -47.24 42.85
N ASP A 395 -25.80 -47.28 44.18
CA ASP A 395 -25.32 -48.44 44.96
C ASP A 395 -26.14 -49.68 44.57
N ALA A 396 -25.44 -50.67 44.05
CA ALA A 396 -26.05 -52.00 43.81
C ALA A 396 -26.40 -52.69 45.16
N PRO A 397 -27.55 -53.30 45.35
CA PRO A 397 -27.89 -53.96 46.61
C PRO A 397 -26.96 -55.17 46.85
N ARG A 398 -26.38 -55.22 48.05
CA ARG A 398 -25.61 -56.36 48.54
C ARG A 398 -26.46 -57.60 48.57
N ALA A 399 -26.04 -58.65 47.89
CA ALA A 399 -26.61 -59.97 47.96
C ALA A 399 -26.33 -60.56 49.35
N ASP A 400 -27.39 -60.87 50.08
CA ASP A 400 -27.37 -61.51 51.38
C ASP A 400 -27.06 -63.01 51.16
N THR A 401 -25.90 -63.45 51.64
CA THR A 401 -25.50 -64.87 51.62
C THR A 401 -26.06 -65.59 52.85
N MET A 402 -27.17 -66.26 52.69
CA MET A 402 -27.57 -67.37 53.60
C MET A 402 -26.64 -68.55 53.42
N ARG A 403 -26.05 -69.03 54.49
CA ARG A 403 -25.43 -70.34 54.63
C ARG A 403 -26.41 -71.25 55.43
N PRO A 404 -26.36 -72.59 55.19
CA PRO A 404 -27.20 -73.54 55.80
C PRO A 404 -26.92 -73.82 57.26
#